data_17a751e84a777a27b6cd914c5a29d2b1
#
_entry.id   17a751e84a777a27b6cd914c5a29d2b1
#
_cell.length_a   1.000
_cell.length_b   1.000
_cell.length_c   1.000
_cell.angle_alpha   90.00
_cell.angle_beta   90.00
_cell.angle_gamma   90.00
#
_symmetry.space_group_name_H-M   'P 1'
#
loop_
_entity.id
_entity.type
_entity.pdbx_description
1 polymer ?
#
loop_
_entity_poly.entity_id
_entity_poly.type
_entity_poly.pdbx_seq_one_letter_code
_entity_poly.pdbx_strand_id
1 'polypeptide(L)' 'MYPILFRADVWDEEIHHDYGVTMASSYADAMAQIETYYGNELCGVELFMCEEGPLFIDEELYNKIKHETF' A
#
# COMPACT_ATOMS: atom_id res chain seq x y z
N MET A 1 -2.39 -4.89 -15.63
CA MET A 1 -2.09 -4.63 -14.20
C MET A 1 -1.51 -3.25 -14.02
N TYR A 2 -1.83 -2.61 -12.91
CA TYR A 2 -1.40 -1.25 -12.61
C TYR A 2 -0.58 -1.24 -11.33
N PRO A 3 0.44 -0.39 -11.24
CA PRO A 3 1.10 -0.17 -9.96
C PRO A 3 0.19 0.67 -9.06
N ILE A 4 0.00 0.22 -7.83
CA ILE A 4 -0.84 0.89 -6.84
C ILE A 4 -0.03 1.12 -5.58
N LEU A 5 0.15 2.40 -5.25
CA LEU A 5 0.82 2.83 -4.02
C LEU A 5 -0.13 2.59 -2.84
N PHE A 6 0.38 2.04 -1.75
CA PHE A 6 -0.44 1.78 -0.58
C PHE A 6 0.27 2.12 0.72
N ARG A 7 -0.54 2.46 1.71
CA ARG A 7 -0.14 2.45 3.11
C ARG A 7 -1.05 1.47 3.84
N ALA A 8 -0.47 0.48 4.48
CA ALA A 8 -1.20 -0.51 5.28
C ALA A 8 -1.00 -0.19 6.76
N ASP A 9 -2.10 -0.04 7.49
CA ASP A 9 -2.07 0.14 8.94
C ASP A 9 -2.20 -1.25 9.56
N VAL A 10 -1.15 -1.68 10.28
CA VAL A 10 -1.00 -3.04 10.77
C VAL A 10 -0.91 -3.03 12.29
N TRP A 11 -1.69 -3.88 12.94
CA TRP A 11 -1.68 -4.05 14.39
C TRP A 11 -0.82 -5.26 14.77
N ASP A 12 0.26 -4.99 15.50
CA ASP A 12 1.12 -6.03 16.07
C ASP A 12 1.68 -5.47 17.40
N GLU A 13 0.91 -5.65 18.46
CA GLU A 13 1.11 -5.05 19.79
C GLU A 13 0.90 -3.53 19.80
N GLU A 14 1.21 -2.87 18.70
CA GLU A 14 0.93 -1.46 18.45
C GLU A 14 0.66 -1.27 16.96
N ILE A 15 0.16 -0.10 16.57
CA ILE A 15 -0.13 0.19 15.17
C ILE A 15 1.15 0.61 14.45
N HIS A 16 1.43 -0.07 13.35
CA HIS A 16 2.52 0.26 12.42
C HIS A 16 1.94 0.72 11.09
N HIS A 17 2.70 1.49 10.36
CA HIS A 17 2.37 1.89 8.99
C HIS A 17 3.41 1.33 8.04
N ASP A 18 2.97 0.44 7.15
CA ASP A 18 3.80 -0.10 6.09
C ASP A 18 3.44 0.58 4.77
N TYR A 19 4.45 0.96 4.01
CA TYR A 19 4.31 1.70 2.76
C TYR A 19 4.87 0.87 1.63
N GLY A 20 4.13 0.76 0.53
CA GLY A 20 4.60 -0.02 -0.60
C GLY A 20 3.86 0.24 -1.88
N VAL A 21 4.24 -0.50 -2.92
CA VAL A 21 3.60 -0.49 -4.22
C VAL A 21 3.32 -1.93 -4.61
N THR A 22 2.11 -2.20 -5.05
CA THR A 22 1.71 -3.51 -5.54
C THR A 22 1.15 -3.42 -6.96
N MET A 23 1.39 -4.46 -7.76
CA MET A 23 0.79 -4.56 -9.09
C MET A 23 -0.56 -5.26 -8.98
N ALA A 24 -1.60 -4.60 -9.45
CA ALA A 24 -2.96 -5.10 -9.35
C ALA A 24 -3.79 -4.67 -10.56
N SER A 25 -4.86 -5.41 -10.85
CA SER A 25 -5.76 -5.09 -11.94
C SER A 25 -6.78 -4.00 -11.60
N SER A 26 -6.97 -3.75 -10.30
CA SER A 26 -7.93 -2.77 -9.78
C SER A 26 -7.62 -2.48 -8.31
N TYR A 27 -8.27 -1.47 -7.73
CA TYR A 27 -8.19 -1.24 -6.29
C TYR A 27 -8.72 -2.43 -5.49
N ALA A 28 -9.78 -3.09 -5.96
CA ALA A 28 -10.31 -4.28 -5.29
C ALA A 28 -9.28 -5.42 -5.28
N ASP A 29 -8.57 -5.62 -6.39
CA ASP A 29 -7.49 -6.61 -6.47
C ASP A 29 -6.33 -6.25 -5.53
N ALA A 30 -5.94 -4.98 -5.50
CA ALA A 30 -4.90 -4.50 -4.58
C ALA A 30 -5.29 -4.75 -3.12
N MET A 31 -6.54 -4.44 -2.76
CA MET A 31 -7.06 -4.71 -1.41
C MET A 31 -6.98 -6.19 -1.06
N ALA A 32 -7.39 -7.06 -1.99
CA ALA A 32 -7.32 -8.50 -1.77
C ALA A 32 -5.89 -8.99 -1.55
N GLN A 33 -4.93 -8.47 -2.32
CA GLN A 33 -3.52 -8.79 -2.15
C GLN A 33 -2.99 -8.34 -0.79
N ILE A 34 -3.32 -7.12 -0.38
CA ILE A 34 -2.88 -6.54 0.88
C ILE A 34 -3.49 -7.29 2.06
N GLU A 35 -4.78 -7.59 2.00
CA GLU A 35 -5.46 -8.38 3.04
C GLU A 35 -4.86 -9.77 3.18
N THR A 36 -4.52 -10.41 2.07
CA THR A 36 -3.87 -11.73 2.08
C THR A 36 -2.48 -11.66 2.70
N TYR A 37 -1.73 -10.61 2.37
CA TYR A 37 -0.36 -10.44 2.87
C TYR A 37 -0.31 -10.19 4.38
N TYR A 38 -1.13 -9.27 4.88
CA TYR A 38 -1.12 -8.89 6.30
C TYR A 38 -2.05 -9.73 7.17
N GLY A 39 -3.09 -10.29 6.60
CA GLY A 39 -4.04 -11.14 7.34
C GLY A 39 -4.82 -10.35 8.39
N ASN A 40 -5.01 -10.97 9.54
CA ASN A 40 -5.83 -10.43 10.63
C ASN A 40 -5.24 -9.18 11.29
N GLU A 41 -3.98 -8.89 11.03
CA GLU A 41 -3.30 -7.74 11.62
C GLU A 41 -3.63 -6.43 10.90
N LEU A 42 -4.22 -6.51 9.70
CA LEU A 42 -4.56 -5.33 8.91
C LEU A 42 -5.72 -4.56 9.55
N CYS A 43 -5.49 -3.27 9.85
CA CYS A 43 -6.47 -2.38 10.45
C CYS A 43 -7.04 -1.37 9.47
N GLY A 44 -6.26 -0.99 8.46
CA GLY A 44 -6.68 -0.01 7.46
C GLY A 44 -5.73 0.05 6.29
N VAL A 45 -6.19 0.62 5.19
CA VAL A 45 -5.41 0.75 3.97
C VAL A 45 -5.75 2.06 3.29
N GLU A 46 -4.71 2.72 2.76
CA GLU A 46 -4.85 3.86 1.86
C GLU A 46 -4.23 3.49 0.52
N LEU A 47 -4.95 3.67 -0.58
CA LEU A 47 -4.54 3.26 -1.92
C LEU A 47 -4.49 4.45 -2.87
N PHE A 48 -3.45 4.47 -3.71
CA PHE A 48 -3.29 5.48 -4.77
C PHE A 48 -2.73 4.83 -6.02
N MET A 49 -3.18 5.27 -7.18
CA MET A 49 -2.55 4.91 -8.44
C MET A 49 -1.16 5.51 -8.51
N CYS A 50 -0.18 4.73 -9.01
CA CYS A 50 1.19 5.22 -9.11
C CYS A 50 1.90 4.56 -10.30
N GLU A 51 3.02 5.13 -10.75
CA GLU A 51 3.78 4.59 -11.90
C GLU A 51 4.93 3.67 -11.47
N GLU A 52 5.18 3.56 -10.18
CA GLU A 52 6.25 2.72 -9.65
C GLU A 52 5.88 1.24 -9.66
N GLY A 53 6.86 0.38 -9.81
CA GLY A 53 6.67 -1.06 -9.74
C GLY A 53 6.52 -1.58 -8.31
N PRO A 54 6.25 -2.89 -8.16
CA PRO A 54 6.05 -3.48 -6.83
C PRO A 54 7.31 -3.39 -5.97
N LEU A 55 7.22 -2.71 -4.83
CA LEU A 55 8.27 -2.66 -3.83
C LEU A 55 7.71 -2.07 -2.53
N PHE A 56 8.39 -2.31 -1.43
CA PHE A 56 8.10 -1.63 -0.18
C PHE A 56 8.96 -0.37 -0.10
N ILE A 57 8.35 0.72 0.36
CA ILE A 57 8.96 2.04 0.41
C ILE A 57 8.78 2.63 1.80
N ASP A 58 9.54 3.66 2.16
CA ASP A 58 9.37 4.35 3.42
C ASP A 58 8.29 5.44 3.33
N GLU A 59 7.93 6.01 4.48
CA GLU A 59 6.93 7.06 4.57
C GLU A 59 7.30 8.29 3.75
N GLU A 60 8.57 8.67 3.76
CA GLU A 60 9.03 9.85 3.01
C GLU A 60 8.85 9.67 1.51
N LEU A 61 9.24 8.51 0.98
CA LEU A 61 9.08 8.19 -0.43
C LEU A 61 7.59 8.06 -0.80
N TYR A 62 6.80 7.44 0.08
CA TYR A 62 5.35 7.35 -0.10
C TYR A 62 4.74 8.75 -0.28
N ASN A 63 5.05 9.66 0.63
CA ASN A 63 4.52 11.03 0.58
C ASN A 63 4.99 11.76 -0.67
N LYS A 64 6.22 11.57 -1.07
CA LYS A 64 6.76 12.18 -2.29
C LYS A 64 6.01 11.71 -3.53
N ILE A 65 5.84 10.40 -3.69
CA ILE A 65 5.14 9.82 -4.84
C ILE A 65 3.68 10.28 -4.85
N LYS A 66 3.03 10.25 -3.69
CA LYS A 66 1.65 10.69 -3.53
C LYS A 66 1.45 12.14 -3.98
N HIS A 67 2.34 13.04 -3.57
CA HIS A 67 2.25 14.45 -3.92
C HIS A 67 2.58 14.73 -5.38
N GLU A 68 3.51 13.98 -5.98
CA GLU A 68 3.91 14.17 -7.37
C GLU A 68 2.94 13.52 -8.36
N THR A 69 2.28 12.42 -7.98
CA THR A 69 1.46 11.61 -8.87
C THR A 69 -0.03 11.92 -8.73
N PHE A 70 -0.44 12.33 -7.59
CA PHE A 70 -1.83 12.57 -7.24
C PHE A 70 -2.01 13.94 -6.61
#